data_05f51d5b40e12acfacaed51b53e22b45
#
_entry.id   05f51d5b40e12acfacaed51b53e22b45
#
_cell.length_a   1.000
_cell.length_b   1.000
_cell.length_c   1.000
_cell.angle_alpha   90.00
_cell.angle_beta   90.00
_cell.angle_gamma   90.00
#
_symmetry.space_group_name_H-M   'P 1'
#
loop_
_entity.id
_entity.type
_entity.pdbx_description
1 polymer ?
#
loop_
_entity_poly.entity_id
_entity_poly.type
_entity_poly.pdbx_seq_one_letter_code
_entity_poly.pdbx_strand_id
1 'polypeptide(L)'
;MSDNRDTNTTHFGYRQVDEEVKADLVGGVFSSVANRYDLMNDLMSLGVHRLWKRFAIGRSGVHQGDRVLDVAGGSGDLALQFAERVGTSGEVILTDINKAMLGQGRSRMIDLGIMGNVRYIQCDAEQLCFPNAAFDCVSISFGLRNVTRIPKALKAMKQVLKPGGRLLILEFSKPAFPLLEELYDIYSFNMIPRLGGLVTGDRESYQYLVESIRKHP
;
A
#
# COMPACT_ATOMS: atom_id res chain seq x y z
N MET A 1 31.84 13.57 26.34
CA MET A 1 31.65 13.34 24.90
C MET A 1 30.20 12.97 24.74
N SER A 2 29.37 13.93 24.40
CA SER A 2 27.92 13.70 24.10
C SER A 2 27.83 13.11 22.71
N ASP A 3 27.44 11.85 22.66
CA ASP A 3 27.11 11.12 21.42
C ASP A 3 25.83 11.77 20.84
N ASN A 4 26.02 12.78 20.03
CA ASN A 4 24.94 13.49 19.32
C ASN A 4 24.64 12.66 18.05
N ARG A 5 24.00 11.50 18.23
CA ARG A 5 23.35 10.82 17.12
C ARG A 5 22.12 11.66 16.80
N ASP A 6 22.19 12.44 15.73
CA ASP A 6 21.01 12.95 15.05
C ASP A 6 20.17 11.74 14.61
N THR A 7 19.40 11.18 15.54
CA THR A 7 18.46 10.10 15.23
C THR A 7 17.34 10.73 14.40
N ASN A 8 17.37 10.49 13.08
CA ASN A 8 16.25 10.84 12.21
C ASN A 8 15.03 10.06 12.71
N THR A 9 14.06 10.77 13.27
CA THR A 9 12.83 10.18 13.78
C THR A 9 11.71 10.33 12.77
N THR A 10 10.81 9.35 12.76
CA THR A 10 9.62 9.31 11.94
C THR A 10 8.41 8.86 12.76
N HIS A 11 7.22 8.83 12.15
CA HIS A 11 6.01 8.43 12.83
C HIS A 11 5.65 6.96 12.55
N PHE A 12 5.30 6.23 13.61
CA PHE A 12 4.63 4.94 13.56
C PHE A 12 3.29 5.07 14.32
N GLY A 13 2.22 5.36 13.58
CA GLY A 13 1.00 5.87 14.18
C GLY A 13 1.26 7.19 14.91
N TYR A 14 0.85 7.29 16.16
CA TYR A 14 1.11 8.46 17.01
C TYR A 14 2.47 8.44 17.72
N ARG A 15 3.19 7.31 17.68
CA ARG A 15 4.52 7.19 18.29
C ARG A 15 5.60 7.75 17.38
N GLN A 16 6.60 8.39 17.96
CA GLN A 16 7.86 8.68 17.28
C GLN A 16 8.80 7.48 17.41
N VAL A 17 9.41 7.08 16.32
CA VAL A 17 10.36 5.97 16.25
C VAL A 17 11.53 6.37 15.35
N ASP A 18 12.67 5.71 15.51
CA ASP A 18 13.81 5.90 14.62
C ASP A 18 13.46 5.40 13.20
N GLU A 19 13.91 6.12 12.18
CA GLU A 19 13.64 5.75 10.78
C GLU A 19 14.10 4.33 10.44
N GLU A 20 15.20 3.87 11.05
CA GLU A 20 15.77 2.55 10.80
C GLU A 20 14.87 1.41 11.26
N VAL A 21 14.07 1.62 12.31
CA VAL A 21 13.19 0.57 12.87
C VAL A 21 11.76 0.63 12.31
N LYS A 22 11.36 1.73 11.67
CA LYS A 22 9.97 1.88 11.19
C LYS A 22 9.59 0.78 10.19
N ALA A 23 10.46 0.46 9.25
CA ALA A 23 10.19 -0.56 8.24
C ALA A 23 9.92 -1.94 8.87
N ASP A 24 10.67 -2.31 9.90
CA ASP A 24 10.50 -3.57 10.62
C ASP A 24 9.20 -3.59 11.42
N LEU A 25 8.86 -2.50 12.11
CA LEU A 25 7.59 -2.36 12.84
C LEU A 25 6.39 -2.47 11.90
N VAL A 26 6.43 -1.76 10.77
CA VAL A 26 5.40 -1.84 9.72
C VAL A 26 5.33 -3.25 9.14
N GLY A 27 6.49 -3.87 8.88
CA GLY A 27 6.59 -5.25 8.43
C GLY A 27 5.91 -6.24 9.37
N GLY A 28 6.08 -6.07 10.69
CA GLY A 28 5.40 -6.86 11.72
C GLY A 28 3.88 -6.73 11.64
N VAL A 29 3.36 -5.51 11.56
CA VAL A 29 1.92 -5.24 11.42
C VAL A 29 1.34 -5.96 10.20
N PHE A 30 1.95 -5.77 9.01
CA PHE A 30 1.41 -6.36 7.78
C PHE A 30 1.57 -7.89 7.73
N SER A 31 2.61 -8.44 8.37
CA SER A 31 2.77 -9.89 8.47
C SER A 31 1.68 -10.52 9.35
N SER A 32 1.28 -9.87 10.44
CA SER A 32 0.24 -10.37 11.35
C SER A 32 -1.15 -10.37 10.72
N VAL A 33 -1.44 -9.38 9.85
CA VAL A 33 -2.75 -9.24 9.21
C VAL A 33 -2.81 -9.78 7.78
N ALA A 34 -1.70 -10.31 7.23
CA ALA A 34 -1.58 -10.70 5.82
C ALA A 34 -2.73 -11.61 5.35
N ASN A 35 -3.08 -12.65 6.13
CA ASN A 35 -4.15 -13.59 5.81
C ASN A 35 -5.57 -13.00 5.86
N ARG A 36 -5.73 -11.80 6.43
CA ARG A 36 -7.03 -11.12 6.62
C ARG A 36 -7.00 -9.67 6.16
N TYR A 37 -6.04 -9.36 5.28
CA TYR A 37 -5.78 -8.01 4.80
C TYR A 37 -7.00 -7.38 4.12
N ASP A 38 -7.72 -8.16 3.30
CA ASP A 38 -8.92 -7.67 2.62
C ASP A 38 -10.04 -7.36 3.62
N LEU A 39 -10.23 -8.23 4.63
CA LEU A 39 -11.19 -7.97 5.71
C LEU A 39 -10.85 -6.70 6.50
N MET A 40 -9.56 -6.50 6.76
CA MET A 40 -9.09 -5.27 7.41
C MET A 40 -9.45 -4.01 6.60
N ASN A 41 -9.18 -4.02 5.29
CA ASN A 41 -9.54 -2.91 4.41
C ASN A 41 -11.07 -2.71 4.33
N ASP A 42 -11.85 -3.80 4.29
CA ASP A 42 -13.31 -3.74 4.35
C ASP A 42 -13.79 -3.07 5.65
N LEU A 43 -13.24 -3.45 6.80
CA LEU A 43 -13.58 -2.82 8.08
C LEU A 43 -13.20 -1.33 8.12
N MET A 44 -12.00 -0.99 7.64
CA MET A 44 -11.50 0.40 7.67
C MET A 44 -12.26 1.33 6.74
N SER A 45 -12.84 0.82 5.65
CA SER A 45 -13.52 1.63 4.63
C SER A 45 -15.00 1.32 4.46
N LEU A 46 -15.57 0.43 5.30
CA LEU A 46 -16.92 -0.12 5.10
C LEU A 46 -17.11 -0.69 3.68
N GLY A 47 -16.03 -1.30 3.11
CA GLY A 47 -16.02 -1.87 1.77
C GLY A 47 -15.86 -0.87 0.62
N VAL A 48 -15.91 0.44 0.89
CA VAL A 48 -15.84 1.49 -0.15
C VAL A 48 -14.49 1.50 -0.88
N HIS A 49 -13.41 1.00 -0.25
CA HIS A 49 -12.10 0.90 -0.90
C HIS A 49 -12.14 0.18 -2.25
N ARG A 50 -13.06 -0.77 -2.43
CA ARG A 50 -13.23 -1.51 -3.69
C ARG A 50 -13.69 -0.61 -4.83
N LEU A 51 -14.58 0.35 -4.53
CA LEU A 51 -15.02 1.35 -5.51
C LEU A 51 -13.89 2.33 -5.83
N TRP A 52 -13.15 2.77 -4.81
CA TRP A 52 -11.99 3.66 -5.03
C TRP A 52 -10.91 3.00 -5.89
N LYS A 53 -10.62 1.72 -5.67
CA LYS A 53 -9.68 0.96 -6.51
C LYS A 53 -10.16 0.88 -7.97
N ARG A 54 -11.43 0.55 -8.20
CA ARG A 54 -12.01 0.55 -9.55
C ARG A 54 -11.94 1.92 -10.24
N PHE A 55 -12.25 2.98 -9.50
CA PHE A 55 -12.14 4.35 -10.00
C PHE A 55 -10.69 4.69 -10.36
N ALA A 56 -9.74 4.38 -9.49
CA ALA A 56 -8.33 4.60 -9.71
C ALA A 56 -7.81 3.87 -10.97
N ILE A 57 -8.16 2.60 -11.13
CA ILE A 57 -7.86 1.82 -12.33
C ILE A 57 -8.50 2.45 -13.58
N GLY A 58 -9.74 2.97 -13.49
CA GLY A 58 -10.39 3.69 -14.58
C GLY A 58 -9.63 4.96 -15.01
N ARG A 59 -8.95 5.61 -14.05
CA ARG A 59 -8.16 6.83 -14.28
C ARG A 59 -6.70 6.57 -14.65
N SER A 60 -6.22 5.35 -14.51
CA SER A 60 -4.81 4.99 -14.74
C SER A 60 -4.35 5.24 -16.19
N GLY A 61 -5.28 5.19 -17.15
CA GLY A 61 -4.95 5.28 -18.58
C GLY A 61 -4.12 4.10 -19.09
N VAL A 62 -4.13 2.99 -18.36
CA VAL A 62 -3.46 1.74 -18.76
C VAL A 62 -4.24 1.05 -19.85
N HIS A 63 -3.54 0.60 -20.89
CA HIS A 63 -4.04 -0.09 -22.05
C HIS A 63 -3.37 -1.45 -22.23
N GLN A 64 -3.87 -2.22 -23.18
CA GLN A 64 -3.27 -3.49 -23.57
C GLN A 64 -1.82 -3.28 -24.06
N GLY A 65 -0.90 -4.10 -23.57
CA GLY A 65 0.51 -4.04 -23.93
C GLY A 65 1.35 -3.15 -22.99
N ASP A 66 0.73 -2.37 -22.10
CA ASP A 66 1.46 -1.50 -21.16
C ASP A 66 2.22 -2.30 -20.09
N ARG A 67 3.26 -1.68 -19.55
CA ARG A 67 4.01 -2.16 -18.40
C ARG A 67 3.66 -1.36 -17.16
N VAL A 68 3.16 -2.03 -16.14
CA VAL A 68 2.70 -1.43 -14.88
C VAL A 68 3.55 -1.90 -13.72
N LEU A 69 3.91 -0.98 -12.82
CA LEU A 69 4.53 -1.27 -11.54
C LEU A 69 3.54 -0.96 -10.41
N ASP A 70 3.17 -1.97 -9.63
CA ASP A 70 2.34 -1.81 -8.44
C ASP A 70 3.24 -1.88 -7.19
N VAL A 71 3.51 -0.71 -6.59
CA VAL A 71 4.42 -0.53 -5.46
C VAL A 71 3.67 -0.72 -4.16
N ALA A 72 4.25 -1.49 -3.23
CA ALA A 72 3.59 -1.89 -1.99
C ALA A 72 2.20 -2.49 -2.26
N GLY A 73 2.11 -3.32 -3.30
CA GLY A 73 0.84 -3.85 -3.80
C GLY A 73 0.24 -4.95 -2.96
N GLY A 74 0.97 -5.45 -1.95
CA GLY A 74 0.46 -6.36 -0.93
C GLY A 74 -0.17 -7.63 -1.50
N SER A 75 -1.45 -7.85 -1.21
CA SER A 75 -2.24 -9.01 -1.69
C SER A 75 -2.60 -8.94 -3.19
N GLY A 76 -2.13 -7.92 -3.92
CA GLY A 76 -2.24 -7.84 -5.36
C GLY A 76 -3.59 -7.37 -5.93
N ASP A 77 -4.38 -6.66 -5.16
CA ASP A 77 -5.74 -6.25 -5.56
C ASP A 77 -5.76 -5.32 -6.78
N LEU A 78 -4.82 -4.34 -6.84
CA LEU A 78 -4.65 -3.50 -8.03
C LEU A 78 -3.93 -4.27 -9.15
N ALA A 79 -2.89 -5.03 -8.80
CA ALA A 79 -2.14 -5.81 -9.77
C ALA A 79 -3.03 -6.77 -10.56
N LEU A 80 -4.04 -7.39 -9.92
CA LEU A 80 -5.05 -8.22 -10.57
C LEU A 80 -5.81 -7.43 -11.65
N GLN A 81 -6.34 -6.27 -11.29
CA GLN A 81 -7.11 -5.43 -12.21
C GLN A 81 -6.24 -4.85 -13.34
N PHE A 82 -4.97 -4.57 -13.06
CA PHE A 82 -4.01 -4.17 -14.08
C PHE A 82 -3.66 -5.32 -15.01
N ALA A 83 -3.48 -6.56 -14.50
CA ALA A 83 -3.17 -7.73 -15.30
C ALA A 83 -4.25 -8.03 -16.36
N GLU A 84 -5.52 -7.86 -15.96
CA GLU A 84 -6.65 -7.96 -16.90
C GLU A 84 -6.59 -6.87 -17.99
N ARG A 85 -6.21 -5.63 -17.62
CA ARG A 85 -6.16 -4.52 -18.57
C ARG A 85 -5.00 -4.58 -19.56
N VAL A 86 -3.80 -4.89 -19.05
CA VAL A 86 -2.62 -4.96 -19.92
C VAL A 86 -2.67 -6.19 -20.85
N GLY A 87 -3.47 -7.20 -20.50
CA GLY A 87 -3.62 -8.40 -21.29
C GLY A 87 -2.34 -9.22 -21.40
N THR A 88 -2.32 -10.17 -22.33
CA THR A 88 -1.18 -11.09 -22.52
C THR A 88 0.06 -10.45 -23.14
N SER A 89 -0.09 -9.28 -23.76
CA SER A 89 1.01 -8.54 -24.39
C SER A 89 1.67 -7.51 -23.45
N GLY A 90 1.03 -7.21 -22.30
CA GLY A 90 1.58 -6.32 -21.28
C GLY A 90 2.14 -7.06 -20.10
N GLU A 91 2.62 -6.32 -19.12
CA GLU A 91 3.27 -6.85 -17.91
C GLU A 91 2.89 -6.04 -16.69
N VAL A 92 2.59 -6.71 -15.58
CA VAL A 92 2.45 -6.11 -14.26
C VAL A 92 3.56 -6.61 -13.36
N ILE A 93 4.27 -5.70 -12.71
CA ILE A 93 5.22 -6.07 -11.67
C ILE A 93 4.63 -5.66 -10.32
N LEU A 94 4.26 -6.65 -9.52
CA LEU A 94 3.82 -6.48 -8.14
C LEU A 94 5.05 -6.45 -7.23
N THR A 95 5.24 -5.34 -6.52
CA THR A 95 6.32 -5.22 -5.53
C THR A 95 5.77 -4.98 -4.14
N ASP A 96 6.45 -5.56 -3.15
CA ASP A 96 6.24 -5.25 -1.74
C ASP A 96 7.53 -5.48 -0.97
N ILE A 97 7.76 -4.72 0.10
CA ILE A 97 8.89 -4.94 1.00
C ILE A 97 8.64 -6.17 1.89
N ASN A 98 7.37 -6.45 2.20
CA ASN A 98 6.94 -7.57 3.03
C ASN A 98 6.77 -8.84 2.21
N LYS A 99 7.63 -9.82 2.45
CA LYS A 99 7.61 -11.11 1.75
C LYS A 99 6.31 -11.90 1.95
N ALA A 100 5.70 -11.82 3.14
CA ALA A 100 4.45 -12.53 3.42
C ALA A 100 3.29 -11.96 2.59
N MET A 101 3.18 -10.63 2.49
CA MET A 101 2.20 -9.95 1.67
C MET A 101 2.38 -10.30 0.18
N LEU A 102 3.61 -10.27 -0.31
CA LEU A 102 3.94 -10.63 -1.69
C LEU A 102 3.57 -12.10 -1.98
N GLY A 103 3.81 -12.99 -1.01
CA GLY A 103 3.40 -14.40 -1.09
C GLY A 103 1.89 -14.59 -1.21
N GLN A 104 1.11 -13.84 -0.43
CA GLN A 104 -0.35 -13.83 -0.52
C GLN A 104 -0.83 -13.35 -1.90
N GLY A 105 -0.26 -12.26 -2.40
CA GLY A 105 -0.55 -11.76 -3.75
C GLY A 105 -0.28 -12.81 -4.82
N ARG A 106 0.85 -13.50 -4.74
CA ARG A 106 1.21 -14.58 -5.67
C ARG A 106 0.21 -15.75 -5.62
N SER A 107 -0.10 -16.24 -4.43
CA SER A 107 -1.04 -17.36 -4.26
C SER A 107 -2.41 -17.01 -4.84
N ARG A 108 -2.91 -15.81 -4.52
CA ARG A 108 -4.19 -15.32 -5.04
C ARG A 108 -4.22 -15.26 -6.58
N MET A 109 -3.16 -14.77 -7.23
CA MET A 109 -3.09 -14.71 -8.69
C MET A 109 -3.11 -16.11 -9.30
N ILE A 110 -2.39 -17.07 -8.70
CA ILE A 110 -2.37 -18.47 -9.15
C ILE A 110 -3.76 -19.08 -9.02
N ASP A 111 -4.44 -18.88 -7.88
CA ASP A 111 -5.80 -19.40 -7.64
C ASP A 111 -6.83 -18.84 -8.63
N LEU A 112 -6.61 -17.63 -9.13
CA LEU A 112 -7.44 -16.98 -10.16
C LEU A 112 -7.00 -17.29 -11.60
N GLY A 113 -5.96 -18.11 -11.79
CA GLY A 113 -5.46 -18.50 -13.11
C GLY A 113 -4.65 -17.43 -13.84
N ILE A 114 -4.22 -16.36 -13.14
CA ILE A 114 -3.43 -15.26 -13.70
C ILE A 114 -1.95 -15.55 -13.47
N MET A 115 -1.29 -16.16 -14.46
CA MET A 115 0.09 -16.63 -14.30
C MET A 115 1.09 -16.06 -15.31
N GLY A 116 0.63 -15.49 -16.40
CA GLY A 116 1.50 -15.21 -17.56
C GLY A 116 2.10 -13.79 -17.58
N ASN A 117 1.38 -12.81 -17.06
CA ASN A 117 1.70 -11.38 -17.21
C ASN A 117 1.92 -10.64 -15.90
N VAL A 118 2.08 -11.35 -14.77
CA VAL A 118 2.38 -10.78 -13.45
C VAL A 118 3.69 -11.34 -12.91
N ARG A 119 4.60 -10.46 -12.51
CA ARG A 119 5.84 -10.81 -11.79
C ARG A 119 5.78 -10.27 -10.36
N TYR A 120 6.50 -10.96 -9.47
CA TYR A 120 6.54 -10.65 -8.03
C TYR A 120 7.98 -10.38 -7.62
N ILE A 121 8.25 -9.17 -7.12
CA ILE A 121 9.60 -8.73 -6.77
C ILE A 121 9.55 -8.10 -5.39
N GLN A 122 10.33 -8.65 -4.43
CA GLN A 122 10.52 -8.00 -3.15
C GLN A 122 11.40 -6.77 -3.34
N CYS A 123 10.88 -5.58 -3.03
CA CYS A 123 11.56 -4.31 -3.27
C CYS A 123 11.07 -3.23 -2.30
N ASP A 124 12.00 -2.37 -1.87
CA ASP A 124 11.69 -1.17 -1.10
C ASP A 124 11.19 -0.06 -2.04
N ALA A 125 10.07 0.58 -1.68
CA ALA A 125 9.51 1.71 -2.41
C ALA A 125 10.47 2.92 -2.49
N GLU A 126 11.35 3.06 -1.50
CA GLU A 126 12.36 4.13 -1.46
C GLU A 126 13.57 3.86 -2.38
N GLN A 127 13.75 2.60 -2.80
CA GLN A 127 14.88 2.17 -3.63
C GLN A 127 14.44 1.12 -4.64
N LEU A 128 13.65 1.56 -5.62
CA LEU A 128 13.15 0.69 -6.67
C LEU A 128 14.30 0.15 -7.55
N CYS A 129 14.31 -1.17 -7.75
CA CYS A 129 15.37 -1.89 -8.46
C CYS A 129 15.11 -2.01 -9.97
N PHE A 130 14.55 -0.96 -10.59
CA PHE A 130 14.21 -0.96 -12.00
C PHE A 130 14.94 0.15 -12.77
N PRO A 131 15.15 -0.04 -14.10
CA PRO A 131 15.68 1.02 -14.95
C PRO A 131 14.80 2.25 -14.98
N ASN A 132 15.39 3.41 -15.26
CA ASN A 132 14.65 4.63 -15.52
C ASN A 132 13.73 4.46 -16.75
N ALA A 133 12.60 5.15 -16.75
CA ALA A 133 11.65 5.17 -17.85
C ALA A 133 11.20 3.77 -18.33
N ALA A 134 10.95 2.85 -17.39
CA ALA A 134 10.60 1.46 -17.69
C ALA A 134 9.09 1.18 -17.73
N PHE A 135 8.26 2.02 -17.08
CA PHE A 135 6.85 1.76 -16.85
C PHE A 135 5.94 2.84 -17.43
N ASP A 136 4.81 2.43 -18.01
CA ASP A 136 3.76 3.30 -18.51
C ASP A 136 2.89 3.84 -17.36
N CYS A 137 2.70 3.02 -16.32
CA CYS A 137 2.02 3.41 -15.10
C CYS A 137 2.77 2.86 -13.88
N VAL A 138 2.84 3.66 -12.81
CA VAL A 138 3.27 3.24 -11.48
C VAL A 138 2.12 3.52 -10.52
N SER A 139 1.74 2.55 -9.71
CA SER A 139 0.71 2.70 -8.68
C SER A 139 1.24 2.44 -7.28
N ILE A 140 0.64 3.11 -6.31
CA ILE A 140 0.76 2.78 -4.89
C ILE A 140 -0.61 3.00 -4.24
N SER A 141 -1.13 1.95 -3.58
CA SER A 141 -2.46 1.98 -2.97
C SER A 141 -2.40 1.61 -1.50
N PHE A 142 -2.82 2.53 -0.63
CA PHE A 142 -2.85 2.37 0.84
C PHE A 142 -1.50 1.98 1.47
N GLY A 143 -0.41 2.24 0.74
CA GLY A 143 0.95 1.92 1.14
C GLY A 143 1.81 3.13 1.46
N LEU A 144 1.53 4.29 0.84
CA LEU A 144 2.41 5.47 0.89
C LEU A 144 2.60 6.00 2.33
N ARG A 145 1.55 6.01 3.15
CA ARG A 145 1.61 6.44 4.54
C ARG A 145 2.54 5.61 5.42
N ASN A 146 2.82 4.37 5.01
CA ASN A 146 3.67 3.44 5.74
C ASN A 146 5.16 3.58 5.37
N VAL A 147 5.47 4.26 4.27
CA VAL A 147 6.84 4.53 3.83
C VAL A 147 7.53 5.47 4.82
N THR A 148 8.80 5.22 5.10
CA THR A 148 9.58 6.03 6.04
C THR A 148 9.88 7.41 5.46
N ARG A 149 10.38 7.46 4.22
CA ARG A 149 10.78 8.70 3.52
C ARG A 149 9.95 8.87 2.25
N ILE A 150 8.72 9.36 2.41
CA ILE A 150 7.77 9.56 1.30
C ILE A 150 8.39 10.32 0.12
N PRO A 151 9.14 11.45 0.30
CA PRO A 151 9.75 12.14 -0.83
C PRO A 151 10.73 11.29 -1.62
N LYS A 152 11.48 10.40 -0.94
CA LYS A 152 12.42 9.48 -1.57
C LYS A 152 11.70 8.43 -2.42
N ALA A 153 10.62 7.85 -1.90
CA ALA A 153 9.78 6.91 -2.64
C ALA A 153 9.11 7.55 -3.87
N LEU A 154 8.55 8.75 -3.72
CA LEU A 154 7.96 9.48 -4.85
C LEU A 154 9.00 9.79 -5.93
N LYS A 155 10.23 10.15 -5.54
CA LYS A 155 11.34 10.35 -6.48
C LYS A 155 11.71 9.05 -7.21
N ALA A 156 11.80 7.93 -6.47
CA ALA A 156 12.09 6.62 -7.07
C ALA A 156 11.00 6.19 -8.06
N MET A 157 9.71 6.35 -7.69
CA MET A 157 8.58 6.07 -8.58
C MET A 157 8.61 6.93 -9.84
N LYS A 158 8.91 8.24 -9.70
CA LYS A 158 9.05 9.15 -10.85
C LYS A 158 10.18 8.74 -11.80
N GLN A 159 11.30 8.26 -11.27
CA GLN A 159 12.47 7.86 -12.08
C GLN A 159 12.18 6.66 -12.98
N VAL A 160 11.41 5.71 -12.51
CA VAL A 160 11.07 4.50 -13.28
C VAL A 160 9.90 4.70 -14.26
N LEU A 161 9.17 5.82 -14.17
CA LEU A 161 8.12 6.19 -15.10
C LEU A 161 8.71 6.67 -16.44
N LYS A 162 8.11 6.20 -17.53
CA LYS A 162 8.35 6.74 -18.88
C LYS A 162 7.91 8.21 -18.97
N PRO A 163 8.51 9.01 -19.86
CA PRO A 163 7.94 10.32 -20.23
C PRO A 163 6.47 10.16 -20.65
N GLY A 164 5.58 10.94 -20.05
CA GLY A 164 4.13 10.83 -20.28
C GLY A 164 3.42 9.70 -19.50
N GLY A 165 4.17 8.86 -18.78
CA GLY A 165 3.63 7.83 -17.88
C GLY A 165 2.89 8.45 -16.69
N ARG A 166 2.05 7.64 -16.03
CA ARG A 166 1.19 8.09 -14.91
C ARG A 166 1.60 7.50 -13.58
N LEU A 167 1.71 8.35 -12.56
CA LEU A 167 1.79 7.93 -11.17
C LEU A 167 0.38 7.96 -10.57
N LEU A 168 -0.08 6.83 -10.08
CA LEU A 168 -1.37 6.66 -9.44
C LEU A 168 -1.17 6.44 -7.94
N ILE A 169 -1.63 7.39 -7.13
CA ILE A 169 -1.60 7.30 -5.67
C ILE A 169 -3.03 7.21 -5.16
N LEU A 170 -3.35 6.11 -4.48
CA LEU A 170 -4.61 5.92 -3.79
C LEU A 170 -4.34 5.79 -2.29
N GLU A 171 -4.82 6.74 -1.51
CA GLU A 171 -4.58 6.74 -0.06
C GLU A 171 -5.83 7.22 0.70
N PHE A 172 -5.92 6.78 1.96
CA PHE A 172 -6.94 7.29 2.86
C PHE A 172 -6.67 8.76 3.16
N SER A 173 -7.72 9.57 3.16
CA SER A 173 -7.69 10.98 3.51
C SER A 173 -8.76 11.29 4.55
N LYS A 174 -8.64 12.43 5.20
CA LYS A 174 -9.66 12.91 6.13
C LYS A 174 -10.98 13.16 5.37
N PRO A 175 -12.13 12.81 5.96
CA PRO A 175 -13.42 13.17 5.38
C PRO A 175 -13.56 14.68 5.18
N ALA A 176 -14.09 15.10 4.03
CA ALA A 176 -14.25 16.51 3.69
C ALA A 176 -15.32 17.24 4.55
N PHE A 177 -16.22 16.50 5.17
CA PHE A 177 -17.31 17.04 5.97
C PHE A 177 -17.06 16.82 7.46
N PRO A 178 -17.07 17.86 8.32
CA PRO A 178 -16.77 17.74 9.76
C PRO A 178 -17.62 16.70 10.50
N LEU A 179 -18.90 16.63 10.19
CA LEU A 179 -19.81 15.65 10.81
C LEU A 179 -19.44 14.19 10.47
N LEU A 180 -19.03 13.94 9.22
CA LEU A 180 -18.54 12.63 8.81
C LEU A 180 -17.19 12.31 9.44
N GLU A 181 -16.36 13.31 9.64
CA GLU A 181 -15.07 13.17 10.34
C GLU A 181 -15.27 12.67 11.77
N GLU A 182 -16.17 13.31 12.54
CA GLU A 182 -16.47 12.92 13.93
C GLU A 182 -17.04 11.50 14.02
N LEU A 183 -18.00 11.16 13.16
CA LEU A 183 -18.58 9.82 13.12
C LEU A 183 -17.55 8.76 12.72
N TYR A 184 -16.70 9.06 11.74
CA TYR A 184 -15.66 8.17 11.31
C TYR A 184 -14.58 7.98 12.39
N ASP A 185 -14.31 9.01 13.20
CA ASP A 185 -13.39 8.91 14.34
C ASP A 185 -13.93 7.99 15.43
N ILE A 186 -15.19 8.17 15.81
CA ILE A 186 -15.84 7.30 16.79
C ILE A 186 -15.76 5.84 16.31
N TYR A 187 -16.08 5.60 15.05
CA TYR A 187 -15.99 4.27 14.45
C TYR A 187 -14.55 3.73 14.44
N SER A 188 -13.61 4.54 13.94
CA SER A 188 -12.22 4.12 13.70
C SER A 188 -11.48 3.83 14.99
N PHE A 189 -11.59 4.68 16.01
CA PHE A 189 -10.86 4.52 17.27
C PHE A 189 -11.53 3.60 18.27
N ASN A 190 -12.87 3.47 18.25
CA ASN A 190 -13.56 2.64 19.22
C ASN A 190 -13.95 1.25 18.69
N MET A 191 -14.36 1.16 17.42
CA MET A 191 -14.87 -0.10 16.87
C MET A 191 -13.79 -0.91 16.15
N ILE A 192 -13.00 -0.30 15.27
CA ILE A 192 -12.02 -1.04 14.45
C ILE A 192 -11.00 -1.81 15.29
N PRO A 193 -10.33 -1.25 16.32
CA PRO A 193 -9.37 -2.00 17.13
C PRO A 193 -10.01 -3.13 17.95
N ARG A 194 -11.28 -2.95 18.40
CA ARG A 194 -12.03 -4.00 19.11
C ARG A 194 -12.41 -5.14 18.18
N LEU A 195 -12.93 -4.82 17.00
CA LEU A 195 -13.24 -5.82 15.96
C LEU A 195 -11.99 -6.54 15.50
N GLY A 196 -10.89 -5.81 15.29
CA GLY A 196 -9.58 -6.40 14.98
C GLY A 196 -9.14 -7.40 16.05
N GLY A 197 -9.19 -7.01 17.32
CA GLY A 197 -8.87 -7.89 18.43
C GLY A 197 -9.73 -9.15 18.48
N LEU A 198 -11.04 -9.03 18.23
CA LEU A 198 -11.97 -10.16 18.22
C LEU A 198 -11.77 -11.09 17.01
N VAL A 199 -11.50 -10.52 15.84
CA VAL A 199 -11.43 -11.29 14.58
C VAL A 199 -10.05 -11.88 14.34
N THR A 200 -8.97 -11.14 14.67
CA THR A 200 -7.60 -11.54 14.38
C THR A 200 -6.75 -11.81 15.61
N GLY A 201 -7.21 -11.40 16.80
CA GLY A 201 -6.39 -11.42 18.02
C GLY A 201 -5.34 -10.29 18.10
N ASP A 202 -5.28 -9.41 17.12
CA ASP A 202 -4.23 -8.38 16.98
C ASP A 202 -4.82 -6.96 17.00
N ARG A 203 -5.13 -6.48 18.20
CA ARG A 203 -5.66 -5.14 18.41
C ARG A 203 -4.66 -4.04 18.06
N GLU A 204 -3.37 -4.28 18.33
CA GLU A 204 -2.32 -3.26 18.16
C GLU A 204 -2.10 -2.92 16.69
N SER A 205 -2.08 -3.91 15.82
CA SER A 205 -1.96 -3.70 14.36
C SER A 205 -3.12 -2.86 13.81
N TYR A 206 -4.35 -3.12 14.24
CA TYR A 206 -5.51 -2.33 13.82
C TYR A 206 -5.48 -0.90 14.38
N GLN A 207 -5.00 -0.72 15.62
CA GLN A 207 -4.79 0.61 16.19
C GLN A 207 -3.76 1.41 15.37
N TYR A 208 -2.60 0.80 15.06
CA TYR A 208 -1.62 1.43 14.19
C TYR A 208 -2.20 1.90 12.86
N LEU A 209 -3.01 1.05 12.22
CA LEU A 209 -3.61 1.38 10.92
C LEU A 209 -4.53 2.61 11.00
N VAL A 210 -5.37 2.69 12.02
CA VAL A 210 -6.24 3.86 12.25
C VAL A 210 -5.40 5.13 12.51
N GLU A 211 -4.41 5.03 13.38
CA GLU A 211 -3.50 6.14 13.71
C GLU A 211 -2.70 6.62 12.49
N SER A 212 -2.21 5.68 11.67
CA SER A 212 -1.45 6.00 10.46
C SER A 212 -2.27 6.77 9.43
N ILE A 213 -3.55 6.44 9.28
CA ILE A 213 -4.49 7.18 8.41
C ILE A 213 -4.69 8.61 8.94
N ARG A 214 -4.88 8.76 10.25
CA ARG A 214 -5.09 10.08 10.85
C ARG A 214 -3.86 10.99 10.77
N LYS A 215 -2.69 10.41 10.77
CA LYS A 215 -1.42 11.14 10.69
C LYS A 215 -1.04 11.51 9.27
N HIS A 216 -1.59 10.81 8.28
CA HIS A 216 -1.35 11.11 6.86
C HIS A 216 -2.09 12.40 6.46
N PRO A 217 -1.45 13.30 5.68
CA PRO A 217 -2.04 14.57 5.25
C PRO A 217 -3.33 14.40 4.44
#